data_eaebecae00189b59ce0fc213c7e7cc75
#
_entry.id   eaebecae00189b59ce0fc213c7e7cc75
#
_cell.length_a   1.000
_cell.length_b   1.000
_cell.length_c   1.000
_cell.angle_alpha   90.00
_cell.angle_beta   90.00
_cell.angle_gamma   90.00
#
_symmetry.space_group_name_H-M   'P 1'
#
loop_
_entity.id
_entity.type
_entity.pdbx_description
1 polymer ?
#
loop_
_entity_poly.entity_id
_entity_poly.type
_entity_poly.pdbx_seq_one_letter_code
_entity_poly.pdbx_strand_id
1 'polypeptide(L)'
;MTPRFRFKYELYKHLQMNAQAFYAEARRAADEIGITPEMRGNIGLTGAVSGCHGLLMREVSQAMHDADRKVIPSALLDEKIREVVKEYYGDEYDAALISTCEAALNVVFDVLCMPPTLGRGDPYRARYLAPYERHTHHQAAYGRPFPPRYKEINAERGEAAGEYGVQGKRAFNLDTVMVKMAGATYHCHGIKYCPVPELQDVQAQPTLQIFEQVAERHVDTLAGIASLGYDTPGYGYGEKDEQGVPLLQKGFSRLAARYDIPYIVDNAWGTPFLGTDIRKIGADVILYSMDKAAGAPTCGLIIGKEEVMVPIRRALGIHGARYGTLSSHGKAAYVGFDPGKEALAGALAALRILKERPEIALTALDDLYRITLEEFERLPTALKRGWRIYKSINCQSVELNYSDTWKDGRMGIAIFSIEDMYAGSHLLQNGMSQMGMVPTIAYDGNIMISNGVGNIDEEGRLLEHPTRLAVRGLFKLIEILCRFSGYGE
;
A
#
# COMPACT_ATOMS: atom_id res chain seq x y z
N MET A 1 39.46 6.64 -8.05
CA MET A 1 39.25 5.18 -8.17
C MET A 1 37.84 4.90 -7.70
N THR A 2 37.03 4.30 -8.55
CA THR A 2 35.66 3.85 -8.21
C THR A 2 35.75 2.82 -7.09
N PRO A 3 34.97 2.96 -6.01
CA PRO A 3 34.98 1.99 -4.95
C PRO A 3 34.53 0.61 -5.48
N ARG A 4 35.29 -0.41 -5.19
CA ARG A 4 34.90 -1.80 -5.50
C ARG A 4 34.51 -2.50 -4.20
N PHE A 5 33.27 -2.93 -4.10
CA PHE A 5 32.74 -3.62 -2.92
C PHE A 5 32.62 -5.12 -3.21
N ARG A 6 33.06 -5.95 -2.30
CA ARG A 6 32.89 -7.39 -2.35
C ARG A 6 31.53 -7.81 -1.79
N PHE A 7 31.10 -7.14 -0.74
CA PHE A 7 29.86 -7.44 -0.03
C PHE A 7 28.93 -6.22 0.02
N LYS A 8 27.62 -6.44 -0.01
CA LYS A 8 26.62 -5.39 0.13
C LYS A 8 26.82 -4.56 1.40
N TYR A 9 27.25 -5.19 2.50
CA TYR A 9 27.55 -4.49 3.75
C TYR A 9 28.60 -3.39 3.57
N GLU A 10 29.67 -3.67 2.81
CA GLU A 10 30.73 -2.68 2.55
C GLU A 10 30.20 -1.47 1.78
N LEU A 11 29.36 -1.73 0.77
CA LEU A 11 28.67 -0.70 -0.01
C LEU A 11 27.79 0.20 0.89
N TYR A 12 26.93 -0.40 1.68
CA TYR A 12 26.03 0.36 2.55
C TYR A 12 26.78 1.11 3.64
N LYS A 13 27.81 0.52 4.23
CA LYS A 13 28.69 1.20 5.18
C LYS A 13 29.39 2.40 4.54
N HIS A 14 29.89 2.26 3.31
CA HIS A 14 30.49 3.35 2.56
C HIS A 14 29.49 4.50 2.33
N LEU A 15 28.28 4.19 1.89
CA LEU A 15 27.24 5.18 1.67
C LEU A 15 26.87 5.92 2.96
N GLN A 16 26.73 5.20 4.06
CA GLN A 16 26.46 5.79 5.37
C GLN A 16 27.56 6.75 5.82
N MET A 17 28.82 6.35 5.69
CA MET A 17 29.97 7.19 6.05
C MET A 17 30.04 8.47 5.20
N ASN A 18 29.52 8.44 3.98
CA ASN A 18 29.51 9.56 3.05
C ASN A 18 28.15 10.29 2.99
N ALA A 19 27.19 9.95 3.83
CA ALA A 19 25.82 10.49 3.77
C ALA A 19 25.78 12.02 3.84
N GLN A 20 26.60 12.66 4.67
CA GLN A 20 26.65 14.13 4.77
C GLN A 20 27.15 14.79 3.49
N ALA A 21 28.13 14.20 2.81
CA ALA A 21 28.59 14.70 1.51
C ALA A 21 27.50 14.52 0.44
N PHE A 22 26.83 13.38 0.43
CA PHE A 22 25.67 13.10 -0.42
C PHE A 22 24.56 14.14 -0.19
N TYR A 23 24.19 14.44 1.05
CA TYR A 23 23.17 15.44 1.37
C TYR A 23 23.59 16.86 0.99
N ALA A 24 24.86 17.19 1.10
CA ALA A 24 25.37 18.49 0.64
C ALA A 24 25.26 18.63 -0.88
N GLU A 25 25.51 17.56 -1.65
CA GLU A 25 25.29 17.57 -3.10
C GLU A 25 23.81 17.63 -3.46
N ALA A 26 22.94 16.91 -2.73
CA ALA A 26 21.49 16.98 -2.91
C ALA A 26 20.97 18.41 -2.78
N ARG A 27 21.43 19.15 -1.76
CA ARG A 27 21.06 20.56 -1.57
C ARG A 27 21.50 21.44 -2.75
N ARG A 28 22.74 21.27 -3.23
CA ARG A 28 23.23 22.03 -4.41
C ARG A 28 22.43 21.69 -5.66
N ALA A 29 22.16 20.40 -5.88
CA ALA A 29 21.37 19.95 -7.01
C ALA A 29 19.95 20.54 -7.00
N ALA A 30 19.34 20.74 -5.84
CA ALA A 30 18.05 21.40 -5.74
C ALA A 30 18.07 22.82 -6.30
N ASP A 31 19.09 23.60 -5.95
CA ASP A 31 19.28 24.97 -6.47
C ASP A 31 19.54 24.93 -7.99
N GLU A 32 20.38 24.02 -8.47
CA GLU A 32 20.72 23.87 -9.89
C GLU A 32 19.50 23.52 -10.77
N ILE A 33 18.56 22.71 -10.28
CA ILE A 33 17.35 22.35 -11.03
C ILE A 33 16.21 23.35 -10.88
N GLY A 34 16.36 24.36 -9.99
CA GLY A 34 15.41 25.45 -9.84
C GLY A 34 14.35 25.23 -8.74
N ILE A 35 14.61 24.41 -7.73
CA ILE A 35 13.74 24.33 -6.55
C ILE A 35 13.96 25.58 -5.69
N THR A 36 13.00 26.50 -5.73
CA THR A 36 13.09 27.76 -5.00
C THR A 36 12.83 27.57 -3.50
N PRO A 37 13.23 28.52 -2.64
CA PRO A 37 12.91 28.46 -1.21
C PRO A 37 11.41 28.31 -0.90
N GLU A 38 10.55 28.95 -1.70
CA GLU A 38 9.09 28.91 -1.55
C GLU A 38 8.51 27.52 -1.89
N MET A 39 9.15 26.77 -2.77
CA MET A 39 8.75 25.42 -3.13
C MET A 39 9.16 24.40 -2.07
N ARG A 40 10.17 24.69 -1.27
CA ARG A 40 10.70 23.73 -0.29
C ARG A 40 9.65 23.36 0.77
N GLY A 41 9.42 22.06 0.93
CA GLY A 41 8.37 21.50 1.78
C GLY A 41 6.96 21.54 1.17
N ASN A 42 6.80 22.15 -0.01
CA ASN A 42 5.51 22.30 -0.71
C ASN A 42 5.47 21.56 -2.06
N ILE A 43 6.45 20.75 -2.37
CA ILE A 43 6.47 19.88 -3.56
C ILE A 43 6.91 18.47 -3.17
N GLY A 44 6.38 17.49 -3.87
CA GLY A 44 6.73 16.08 -3.65
C GLY A 44 5.97 15.16 -4.61
N LEU A 45 6.24 13.88 -4.51
CA LEU A 45 5.62 12.83 -5.34
C LEU A 45 4.94 11.81 -4.41
N THR A 46 4.00 12.25 -3.57
CA THR A 46 3.70 11.67 -2.27
C THR A 46 2.26 11.19 -2.10
N GLY A 47 1.42 11.22 -3.13
CA GLY A 47 0.00 10.86 -3.00
C GLY A 47 -0.28 9.45 -2.49
N ALA A 48 0.71 8.54 -2.56
CA ALA A 48 0.61 7.22 -1.96
C ALA A 48 1.04 7.16 -0.48
N VAL A 49 1.42 8.30 0.12
CA VAL A 49 1.86 8.40 1.52
C VAL A 49 0.74 9.01 2.36
N SER A 50 0.26 8.31 3.37
CA SER A 50 -0.73 8.84 4.32
C SER A 50 -0.26 10.15 4.95
N GLY A 51 -1.15 11.14 4.99
CA GLY A 51 -0.87 12.45 5.54
C GLY A 51 -0.01 13.38 4.67
N CYS A 52 0.43 12.91 3.49
CA CYS A 52 1.22 13.69 2.54
C CYS A 52 0.57 13.73 1.15
N HIS A 53 -0.73 13.48 1.06
CA HIS A 53 -1.50 13.59 -0.19
C HIS A 53 -1.47 15.01 -0.77
N GLY A 54 -1.92 15.15 -1.99
CA GLY A 54 -2.09 16.44 -2.63
C GLY A 54 -3.15 17.30 -1.96
N LEU A 55 -3.31 18.53 -2.48
CA LEU A 55 -4.40 19.40 -2.07
C LEU A 55 -5.74 18.67 -2.33
N LEU A 56 -6.63 18.72 -1.35
CA LEU A 56 -7.98 18.21 -1.54
C LEU A 56 -8.70 19.03 -2.62
N MET A 57 -9.43 18.38 -3.49
CA MET A 57 -10.25 19.09 -4.47
C MET A 57 -11.23 20.03 -3.77
N ARG A 58 -11.53 21.16 -4.41
CA ARG A 58 -12.41 22.21 -3.88
C ARG A 58 -13.75 21.65 -3.39
N GLU A 59 -14.34 20.73 -4.13
CA GLU A 59 -15.62 20.09 -3.77
C GLU A 59 -15.51 19.26 -2.48
N VAL A 60 -14.38 18.57 -2.27
CA VAL A 60 -14.10 17.81 -1.04
C VAL A 60 -13.96 18.75 0.15
N SER A 61 -13.13 19.79 0.01
CA SER A 61 -12.92 20.80 1.04
C SER A 61 -14.20 21.54 1.39
N GLN A 62 -15.01 21.88 0.39
CA GLN A 62 -16.30 22.54 0.60
C GLN A 62 -17.29 21.66 1.31
N ALA A 63 -17.36 20.35 0.98
CA ALA A 63 -18.23 19.40 1.65
C ALA A 63 -17.88 19.27 3.14
N MET A 64 -16.59 19.23 3.48
CA MET A 64 -16.09 19.23 4.86
C MET A 64 -16.50 20.51 5.61
N HIS A 65 -16.27 21.67 5.01
CA HIS A 65 -16.63 22.96 5.58
C HIS A 65 -18.14 23.09 5.83
N ASP A 66 -18.96 22.62 4.87
CA ASP A 66 -20.42 22.66 5.01
C ASP A 66 -20.90 21.73 6.12
N ALA A 67 -20.27 20.56 6.27
CA ALA A 67 -20.58 19.62 7.33
C ALA A 67 -20.26 20.17 8.72
N ASP A 68 -19.15 20.90 8.86
CA ASP A 68 -18.78 21.56 10.11
C ASP A 68 -19.88 22.51 10.61
N ARG A 69 -20.50 23.26 9.70
CA ARG A 69 -21.51 24.28 10.01
C ARG A 69 -22.93 23.79 10.15
N LYS A 70 -23.18 22.49 10.02
CA LYS A 70 -24.53 21.90 10.05
C LYS A 70 -24.62 20.82 11.11
N VAL A 71 -25.80 20.71 11.70
CA VAL A 71 -26.13 19.55 12.54
C VAL A 71 -26.57 18.43 11.61
N ILE A 72 -25.64 17.55 11.26
CA ILE A 72 -25.88 16.39 10.41
C ILE A 72 -25.56 15.14 11.22
N PRO A 73 -26.50 14.21 11.41
CA PRO A 73 -26.19 12.91 11.97
C PRO A 73 -25.18 12.15 11.11
N SER A 74 -24.11 11.68 11.70
CA SER A 74 -23.04 10.97 10.98
C SER A 74 -23.56 9.76 10.21
N ALA A 75 -24.55 9.06 10.75
CA ALA A 75 -25.15 7.91 10.09
C ALA A 75 -25.92 8.24 8.80
N LEU A 76 -26.38 9.47 8.60
CA LEU A 76 -26.95 9.90 7.32
C LEU A 76 -25.87 10.08 6.25
N LEU A 77 -24.68 10.52 6.63
CA LEU A 77 -23.55 10.60 5.71
C LEU A 77 -23.04 9.21 5.36
N ASP A 78 -22.97 8.33 6.35
CA ASP A 78 -22.61 6.93 6.15
C ASP A 78 -23.59 6.21 5.22
N GLU A 79 -24.91 6.40 5.39
CA GLU A 79 -25.92 5.85 4.49
C GLU A 79 -25.68 6.28 3.03
N LYS A 80 -25.40 7.55 2.80
CA LYS A 80 -25.08 8.06 1.46
C LYS A 80 -23.78 7.49 0.87
N ILE A 81 -22.78 7.22 1.71
CA ILE A 81 -21.56 6.53 1.26
C ILE A 81 -21.90 5.10 0.81
N ARG A 82 -22.70 4.40 1.57
CA ARG A 82 -23.17 3.05 1.24
C ARG A 82 -24.00 3.03 -0.05
N GLU A 83 -24.86 4.03 -0.26
CA GLU A 83 -25.60 4.21 -1.50
C GLU A 83 -24.65 4.34 -2.71
N VAL A 84 -23.63 5.21 -2.64
CA VAL A 84 -22.65 5.37 -3.72
C VAL A 84 -21.91 4.07 -4.04
N VAL A 85 -21.58 3.29 -3.01
CA VAL A 85 -20.92 1.98 -3.19
C VAL A 85 -21.86 0.97 -3.83
N LYS A 86 -23.12 0.90 -3.38
CA LYS A 86 -24.15 0.02 -3.97
C LYS A 86 -24.47 0.39 -5.42
N GLU A 87 -24.56 1.67 -5.74
CA GLU A 87 -24.76 2.14 -7.12
C GLU A 87 -23.64 1.68 -8.07
N TYR A 88 -22.41 1.50 -7.57
CA TYR A 88 -21.27 1.06 -8.39
C TYR A 88 -21.11 -0.46 -8.43
N TYR A 89 -21.17 -1.13 -7.27
CA TYR A 89 -20.87 -2.55 -7.15
C TYR A 89 -22.08 -3.46 -7.21
N GLY A 90 -23.29 -2.96 -6.90
CA GLY A 90 -24.52 -3.73 -6.78
C GLY A 90 -25.03 -3.80 -5.34
N ASP A 91 -26.30 -4.17 -5.16
CA ASP A 91 -26.98 -4.23 -3.86
C ASP A 91 -26.40 -5.29 -2.91
N GLU A 92 -25.72 -6.28 -3.45
CA GLU A 92 -25.03 -7.33 -2.69
C GLU A 92 -23.75 -6.86 -1.99
N TYR A 93 -23.30 -5.63 -2.26
CA TYR A 93 -22.17 -5.00 -1.59
C TYR A 93 -22.60 -3.91 -0.65
N ASP A 94 -21.79 -3.69 0.38
CA ASP A 94 -22.01 -2.64 1.36
C ASP A 94 -20.68 -2.03 1.78
N ALA A 95 -20.73 -0.93 2.53
CA ALA A 95 -19.54 -0.22 2.94
C ALA A 95 -19.59 0.24 4.41
N ALA A 96 -18.43 0.59 4.92
CA ALA A 96 -18.27 1.31 6.17
C ALA A 96 -17.08 2.25 6.08
N LEU A 97 -17.24 3.49 6.52
CA LEU A 97 -16.13 4.41 6.69
C LEU A 97 -15.64 4.40 8.15
N ILE A 98 -14.34 4.51 8.33
CA ILE A 98 -13.67 4.41 9.63
C ILE A 98 -12.55 5.46 9.69
N SER A 99 -12.04 5.76 10.88
CA SER A 99 -11.08 6.85 11.09
C SER A 99 -9.77 6.73 10.30
N THR A 100 -9.28 5.51 10.06
CA THR A 100 -8.05 5.25 9.28
C THR A 100 -8.11 3.87 8.63
N CYS A 101 -7.33 3.65 7.58
CA CYS A 101 -7.17 2.30 7.00
C CYS A 101 -6.59 1.30 8.00
N GLU A 102 -5.67 1.73 8.85
CA GLU A 102 -5.11 0.89 9.92
C GLU A 102 -6.19 0.42 10.91
N ALA A 103 -7.14 1.31 11.24
CA ALA A 103 -8.30 0.96 12.06
C ALA A 103 -9.23 -0.01 11.29
N ALA A 104 -9.40 0.19 9.97
CA ALA A 104 -10.20 -0.72 9.14
C ALA A 104 -9.64 -2.14 9.13
N LEU A 105 -8.33 -2.27 8.93
CA LEU A 105 -7.66 -3.57 8.98
C LEU A 105 -7.85 -4.26 10.33
N ASN A 106 -7.72 -3.50 11.43
CA ASN A 106 -8.00 -4.06 12.74
C ASN A 106 -9.40 -4.62 12.89
N VAL A 107 -10.39 -3.79 12.58
CA VAL A 107 -11.79 -4.16 12.76
C VAL A 107 -12.12 -5.38 11.91
N VAL A 108 -11.67 -5.40 10.66
CA VAL A 108 -11.96 -6.51 9.74
C VAL A 108 -11.33 -7.81 10.23
N PHE A 109 -10.05 -7.81 10.60
CA PHE A 109 -9.40 -9.04 11.08
C PHE A 109 -9.96 -9.48 12.44
N ASP A 110 -10.21 -8.55 13.37
CA ASP A 110 -10.77 -8.89 14.67
C ASP A 110 -12.19 -9.45 14.55
N VAL A 111 -13.02 -8.84 13.71
CA VAL A 111 -14.42 -9.24 13.57
C VAL A 111 -14.57 -10.54 12.78
N LEU A 112 -13.80 -10.71 11.71
CA LEU A 112 -13.97 -11.85 10.81
C LEU A 112 -13.09 -13.06 11.17
N CYS A 113 -11.93 -12.86 11.77
CA CYS A 113 -10.95 -13.92 12.00
C CYS A 113 -10.75 -14.28 13.47
N MET A 114 -11.26 -13.49 14.41
CA MET A 114 -11.03 -13.74 15.83
C MET A 114 -12.03 -14.74 16.44
N PRO A 115 -11.60 -15.53 17.41
CA PRO A 115 -12.42 -16.60 18.01
C PRO A 115 -13.78 -16.18 18.54
N PRO A 116 -13.95 -15.00 19.20
CA PRO A 116 -15.24 -14.62 19.74
C PRO A 116 -16.36 -14.54 18.71
N THR A 117 -16.02 -14.27 17.46
CA THR A 117 -16.99 -14.15 16.35
C THR A 117 -17.19 -15.47 15.60
N LEU A 118 -16.16 -16.32 15.55
CA LEU A 118 -16.17 -17.50 14.70
C LEU A 118 -16.31 -18.81 15.44
N GLY A 119 -16.09 -18.84 16.71
CA GLY A 119 -16.14 -20.09 17.41
C GLY A 119 -16.09 -19.97 18.91
N ARG A 120 -16.66 -20.97 19.51
CA ARG A 120 -16.56 -21.25 20.92
C ARG A 120 -16.10 -22.67 21.06
N GLY A 121 -15.09 -22.87 21.84
CA GLY A 121 -14.55 -24.19 22.04
C GLY A 121 -13.16 -24.34 21.44
N ASP A 122 -12.63 -25.51 21.59
CA ASP A 122 -11.28 -25.86 21.23
C ASP A 122 -11.30 -27.06 20.26
N PRO A 123 -10.65 -26.98 19.12
CA PRO A 123 -9.92 -25.82 18.59
C PRO A 123 -10.85 -24.75 17.99
N TYR A 124 -10.41 -23.54 17.97
CA TYR A 124 -11.11 -22.44 17.32
C TYR A 124 -10.23 -21.75 16.27
N ARG A 125 -10.89 -21.02 15.36
CA ARG A 125 -10.20 -20.33 14.28
C ARG A 125 -9.33 -19.22 14.85
N ALA A 126 -8.05 -19.23 14.50
CA ALA A 126 -7.07 -18.26 15.01
C ALA A 126 -5.89 -18.02 14.06
N ARG A 127 -5.96 -18.54 12.83
CA ARG A 127 -4.87 -18.42 11.85
C ARG A 127 -5.40 -17.98 10.51
N TYR A 128 -4.78 -16.98 9.91
CA TYR A 128 -5.04 -16.65 8.52
C TYR A 128 -3.80 -16.88 7.66
N LEU A 129 -4.02 -17.27 6.40
CA LEU A 129 -2.95 -17.44 5.42
C LEU A 129 -2.73 -16.14 4.66
N ALA A 130 -1.47 -15.83 4.41
CA ALA A 130 -1.08 -14.74 3.54
C ALA A 130 0.10 -15.14 2.66
N PRO A 131 0.16 -14.70 1.40
CA PRO A 131 1.33 -14.90 0.57
C PRO A 131 2.51 -14.10 1.15
N TYR A 132 3.72 -14.63 0.99
CA TYR A 132 4.92 -13.91 1.37
C TYR A 132 5.24 -12.83 0.33
N GLU A 133 4.64 -11.68 0.51
CA GLU A 133 4.73 -10.51 -0.35
C GLU A 133 5.72 -9.47 0.17
N ARG A 134 5.95 -8.40 -0.61
CA ARG A 134 6.82 -7.28 -0.22
C ARG A 134 6.40 -6.60 1.08
N HIS A 135 5.11 -6.55 1.32
CA HIS A 135 4.52 -5.97 2.52
C HIS A 135 4.15 -7.00 3.58
N THR A 136 4.90 -8.08 3.67
CA THR A 136 4.69 -9.10 4.72
C THR A 136 4.63 -8.52 6.12
N HIS A 137 5.33 -7.42 6.38
CA HIS A 137 5.25 -6.71 7.65
C HIS A 137 3.86 -6.12 7.93
N HIS A 138 3.12 -5.70 6.91
CA HIS A 138 1.74 -5.26 7.09
C HIS A 138 0.85 -6.41 7.50
N GLN A 139 0.93 -7.53 6.81
CA GLN A 139 0.14 -8.71 7.11
C GLN A 139 0.52 -9.30 8.46
N ALA A 140 1.80 -9.40 8.78
CA ALA A 140 2.25 -9.82 10.10
C ALA A 140 1.91 -8.82 11.22
N ALA A 141 1.57 -7.57 10.87
CA ALA A 141 1.16 -6.59 11.86
C ALA A 141 -0.25 -6.82 12.42
N TYR A 142 -1.10 -7.58 11.74
CA TYR A 142 -2.46 -7.90 12.20
C TYR A 142 -2.51 -9.15 13.06
N GLY A 143 -1.55 -10.04 12.91
CA GLY A 143 -1.42 -11.24 13.71
C GLY A 143 0.04 -11.55 14.05
N ARG A 144 0.26 -12.51 14.93
CA ARG A 144 1.61 -12.99 15.22
C ARG A 144 2.11 -13.84 14.04
N PRO A 145 3.37 -13.71 13.63
CA PRO A 145 3.96 -14.69 12.72
C PRO A 145 3.89 -16.08 13.34
N PHE A 146 3.26 -17.02 12.65
CA PHE A 146 3.08 -18.39 13.13
C PHE A 146 4.06 -19.37 12.49
N PRO A 147 4.61 -20.28 13.27
CA PRO A 147 4.74 -20.28 14.73
C PRO A 147 5.84 -19.30 15.19
N PRO A 148 5.92 -18.91 16.45
CA PRO A 148 6.91 -17.94 16.93
C PRO A 148 8.39 -18.34 16.72
N ARG A 149 8.66 -19.61 16.57
CA ARG A 149 10.01 -20.19 16.25
C ARG A 149 9.98 -20.93 14.93
N TYR A 150 9.58 -20.29 13.90
CA TYR A 150 9.08 -21.00 12.73
C TYR A 150 9.99 -20.95 11.51
N LYS A 151 11.05 -20.18 11.50
CA LYS A 151 11.87 -19.97 10.31
C LYS A 151 12.28 -21.31 9.64
N GLU A 152 12.78 -22.22 10.42
CA GLU A 152 13.19 -23.54 9.96
C GLU A 152 11.98 -24.44 9.63
N ILE A 153 11.02 -24.43 10.50
CA ILE A 153 9.79 -25.23 10.35
C ILE A 153 9.02 -24.79 9.10
N ASN A 154 8.87 -23.49 8.89
CA ASN A 154 8.14 -22.96 7.74
C ASN A 154 8.87 -23.26 6.43
N ALA A 155 10.19 -23.24 6.39
CA ALA A 155 10.96 -23.58 5.20
C ALA A 155 10.70 -25.04 4.78
N GLU A 156 10.66 -25.97 5.72
CA GLU A 156 10.38 -27.40 5.46
C GLU A 156 8.94 -27.64 4.98
N ARG A 157 7.99 -26.83 5.46
CA ARG A 157 6.55 -26.97 5.14
C ARG A 157 6.10 -26.14 3.94
N GLY A 158 6.99 -25.42 3.26
CA GLY A 158 6.65 -24.50 2.18
C GLY A 158 6.08 -23.15 2.66
N GLU A 159 6.05 -22.90 3.96
CA GLU A 159 5.68 -21.62 4.54
C GLU A 159 6.89 -20.68 4.55
N ALA A 160 6.67 -19.37 4.43
CA ALA A 160 7.72 -18.38 4.48
C ALA A 160 7.93 -17.85 5.90
N ALA A 161 9.18 -17.58 6.25
CA ALA A 161 9.48 -16.85 7.45
C ALA A 161 9.07 -15.38 7.31
N GLY A 162 8.39 -14.84 8.30
CA GLY A 162 8.12 -13.41 8.38
C GLY A 162 9.35 -12.59 8.72
N GLU A 163 9.21 -11.31 8.68
CA GLU A 163 10.26 -10.38 9.07
C GLU A 163 10.39 -10.35 10.61
N TYR A 164 11.60 -10.59 11.11
CA TYR A 164 11.85 -10.53 12.55
C TYR A 164 11.69 -9.09 13.07
N GLY A 165 11.11 -8.96 14.24
CA GLY A 165 10.91 -7.69 14.90
C GLY A 165 9.59 -6.99 14.55
N VAL A 166 8.89 -7.44 13.51
CA VAL A 166 7.51 -7.03 13.28
C VAL A 166 6.62 -7.90 14.17
N GLN A 167 6.13 -7.32 15.23
CA GLN A 167 5.17 -7.97 16.11
C GLN A 167 3.76 -7.57 15.67
N GLY A 168 2.85 -8.52 15.73
CA GLY A 168 1.43 -8.24 15.53
C GLY A 168 1.00 -7.11 16.46
N LYS A 169 0.48 -6.05 15.89
CA LYS A 169 0.19 -4.84 16.65
C LYS A 169 -1.01 -5.03 17.59
N ARG A 170 -1.90 -5.98 17.30
CA ARG A 170 -3.23 -5.96 17.92
C ARG A 170 -3.92 -7.29 18.14
N ALA A 171 -3.83 -8.23 17.23
CA ALA A 171 -4.56 -9.48 17.33
C ALA A 171 -3.78 -10.50 18.16
N PHE A 172 -3.93 -10.45 19.46
CA PHE A 172 -3.20 -11.32 20.39
C PHE A 172 -3.45 -12.83 20.16
N ASN A 173 -4.62 -13.16 19.61
CA ASN A 173 -5.03 -14.54 19.39
C ASN A 173 -5.10 -14.91 17.90
N LEU A 174 -4.60 -14.07 17.01
CA LEU A 174 -4.57 -14.31 15.58
C LEU A 174 -3.12 -14.48 15.10
N ASP A 175 -2.84 -15.61 14.49
CA ASP A 175 -1.54 -15.92 13.89
C ASP A 175 -1.58 -15.72 12.37
N THR A 176 -0.52 -15.14 11.82
CA THR A 176 -0.31 -15.05 10.38
C THR A 176 0.56 -16.19 9.91
N VAL A 177 0.05 -17.03 9.03
CA VAL A 177 0.81 -18.07 8.34
C VAL A 177 1.20 -17.55 6.96
N MET A 178 2.47 -17.21 6.79
CA MET A 178 2.99 -16.70 5.53
C MET A 178 3.44 -17.84 4.62
N VAL A 179 2.93 -17.85 3.40
CA VAL A 179 3.10 -18.94 2.44
C VAL A 179 4.02 -18.49 1.31
N LYS A 180 5.06 -19.28 1.03
CA LYS A 180 5.92 -19.05 -0.14
C LYS A 180 5.15 -19.17 -1.44
N MET A 181 5.51 -18.31 -2.39
CA MET A 181 4.94 -18.36 -3.73
C MET A 181 5.91 -19.04 -4.69
N ALA A 182 5.39 -19.95 -5.52
CA ALA A 182 6.15 -20.63 -6.56
C ALA A 182 6.50 -19.67 -7.69
N GLY A 183 7.68 -19.82 -8.26
CA GLY A 183 8.17 -18.98 -9.35
C GLY A 183 8.67 -17.59 -8.93
N ALA A 184 8.33 -17.13 -7.73
CA ALA A 184 8.80 -15.85 -7.24
C ALA A 184 10.33 -15.84 -7.09
N THR A 185 10.96 -14.84 -7.66
CA THR A 185 12.37 -14.55 -7.42
C THR A 185 12.47 -13.68 -6.18
N TYR A 186 13.20 -14.17 -5.18
CA TYR A 186 13.40 -13.44 -3.93
C TYR A 186 14.71 -12.67 -3.96
N HIS A 187 14.63 -11.35 -3.84
CA HIS A 187 15.77 -10.45 -3.83
C HIS A 187 16.06 -9.92 -2.43
N CYS A 188 17.32 -9.70 -2.14
CA CYS A 188 17.77 -9.02 -0.94
C CYS A 188 18.69 -7.87 -1.34
N HIS A 189 18.12 -6.70 -1.55
CA HIS A 189 18.85 -5.51 -2.01
C HIS A 189 19.62 -4.80 -0.90
N GLY A 190 19.36 -5.15 0.34
CA GLY A 190 20.03 -4.60 1.50
C GLY A 190 20.46 -5.67 2.50
N ILE A 191 20.74 -5.26 3.73
CA ILE A 191 21.03 -6.17 4.84
C ILE A 191 19.71 -6.56 5.50
N LYS A 192 18.94 -7.40 4.83
CA LYS A 192 17.71 -7.99 5.37
C LYS A 192 17.88 -9.50 5.50
N TYR A 193 17.26 -10.07 6.50
CA TYR A 193 17.14 -11.53 6.60
C TYR A 193 15.88 -12.08 5.95
N CYS A 194 14.97 -11.24 5.52
CA CYS A 194 13.83 -11.63 4.72
C CYS A 194 14.01 -11.13 3.29
N PRO A 195 14.13 -11.99 2.32
CA PRO A 195 14.20 -11.57 0.93
C PRO A 195 12.85 -11.02 0.48
N VAL A 196 12.89 -10.08 -0.46
CA VAL A 196 11.72 -9.43 -1.05
C VAL A 196 11.37 -10.14 -2.35
N PRO A 197 10.12 -10.62 -2.56
CA PRO A 197 9.74 -11.31 -3.79
C PRO A 197 9.48 -10.35 -4.95
N GLU A 198 9.76 -10.84 -6.16
CA GLU A 198 9.25 -10.27 -7.40
C GLU A 198 7.92 -10.95 -7.74
N LEU A 199 6.82 -10.22 -7.65
CA LEU A 199 5.48 -10.80 -7.74
C LEU A 199 5.04 -11.11 -9.16
N GLN A 200 5.59 -10.41 -10.16
CA GLN A 200 5.25 -10.68 -11.56
C GLN A 200 5.65 -12.08 -12.04
N ASP A 201 6.65 -12.71 -11.41
CA ASP A 201 7.15 -14.03 -11.77
C ASP A 201 6.41 -15.17 -11.03
N VAL A 202 5.45 -14.82 -10.17
CA VAL A 202 4.68 -15.80 -9.40
C VAL A 202 3.83 -16.66 -10.32
N GLN A 203 3.98 -17.98 -10.16
CA GLN A 203 3.16 -18.97 -10.84
C GLN A 203 1.93 -19.28 -10.00
N ALA A 204 0.75 -18.96 -10.52
CA ALA A 204 -0.50 -19.03 -9.76
C ALA A 204 -0.86 -20.46 -9.34
N GLN A 205 -0.89 -21.40 -10.29
CA GLN A 205 -1.33 -22.77 -10.00
C GLN A 205 -0.41 -23.51 -9.01
N PRO A 206 0.93 -23.52 -9.15
CA PRO A 206 1.79 -24.12 -8.15
C PRO A 206 1.71 -23.42 -6.78
N THR A 207 1.53 -22.11 -6.75
CA THR A 207 1.35 -21.36 -5.50
C THR A 207 0.05 -21.78 -4.80
N LEU A 208 -1.05 -21.91 -5.52
CA LEU A 208 -2.32 -22.37 -4.97
C LEU A 208 -2.23 -23.78 -4.39
N GLN A 209 -1.48 -24.69 -5.02
CA GLN A 209 -1.22 -26.02 -4.46
C GLN A 209 -0.47 -25.94 -3.13
N ILE A 210 0.50 -25.03 -2.98
CA ILE A 210 1.18 -24.82 -1.69
C ILE A 210 0.19 -24.27 -0.66
N PHE A 211 -0.66 -23.30 -1.05
CA PHE A 211 -1.69 -22.76 -0.17
C PHE A 211 -2.68 -23.83 0.30
N GLU A 212 -3.13 -24.71 -0.59
CA GLU A 212 -4.00 -25.86 -0.22
C GLU A 212 -3.33 -26.74 0.83
N GLN A 213 -2.09 -27.15 0.58
CA GLN A 213 -1.34 -28.00 1.53
C GLN A 213 -1.16 -27.33 2.90
N VAL A 214 -0.93 -26.01 2.90
CA VAL A 214 -0.82 -25.24 4.16
C VAL A 214 -2.18 -25.12 4.83
N ALA A 215 -3.25 -24.85 4.08
CA ALA A 215 -4.60 -24.78 4.61
C ALA A 215 -5.03 -26.11 5.26
N GLU A 216 -4.75 -27.25 4.62
CA GLU A 216 -5.04 -28.58 5.17
C GLU A 216 -4.33 -28.83 6.50
N ARG A 217 -3.09 -28.37 6.66
CA ARG A 217 -2.36 -28.47 7.94
C ARG A 217 -2.95 -27.65 9.07
N HIS A 218 -3.70 -26.60 8.74
CA HIS A 218 -4.26 -25.65 9.70
C HIS A 218 -5.79 -25.66 9.72
N VAL A 219 -6.44 -26.64 9.09
CA VAL A 219 -7.89 -26.68 8.86
C VAL A 219 -8.72 -26.41 10.12
N ASP A 220 -8.32 -26.94 11.25
CA ASP A 220 -9.04 -26.79 12.53
C ASP A 220 -8.97 -25.36 13.10
N THR A 221 -8.00 -24.58 12.68
CA THR A 221 -7.74 -23.22 13.21
C THR A 221 -7.77 -22.14 12.14
N LEU A 222 -8.03 -22.51 10.88
CA LEU A 222 -8.01 -21.61 9.75
C LEU A 222 -9.16 -20.61 9.83
N ALA A 223 -8.84 -19.31 9.82
CA ALA A 223 -9.76 -18.21 10.05
C ALA A 223 -9.95 -17.31 8.82
N GLY A 224 -9.04 -17.31 7.87
CA GLY A 224 -9.13 -16.45 6.70
C GLY A 224 -7.94 -16.55 5.75
N ILE A 225 -8.07 -15.94 4.59
CA ILE A 225 -6.98 -15.71 3.65
C ILE A 225 -6.90 -14.20 3.42
N ALA A 226 -5.68 -13.65 3.37
CA ALA A 226 -5.46 -12.24 3.08
C ALA A 226 -4.41 -12.06 1.98
N SER A 227 -4.57 -11.04 1.13
CA SER A 227 -3.56 -10.64 0.14
C SER A 227 -3.58 -9.14 -0.10
N LEU A 228 -2.56 -8.64 -0.80
CA LEU A 228 -2.56 -7.26 -1.32
C LEU A 228 -3.44 -7.15 -2.57
N GLY A 229 -3.98 -5.94 -2.80
CA GLY A 229 -4.83 -5.62 -3.95
C GLY A 229 -4.12 -4.82 -5.05
N TYR A 230 -2.79 -4.85 -5.14
CA TYR A 230 -2.03 -3.98 -6.04
C TYR A 230 -1.88 -4.59 -7.44
N ASP A 231 -1.62 -3.73 -8.42
CA ASP A 231 -1.66 -4.07 -9.85
C ASP A 231 -0.32 -3.89 -10.59
N THR A 232 0.72 -3.40 -9.91
CA THR A 232 2.05 -3.25 -10.51
C THR A 232 2.89 -4.51 -10.38
N PRO A 233 3.85 -4.75 -11.29
CA PRO A 233 4.68 -5.95 -11.26
C PRO A 233 5.48 -6.15 -9.98
N GLY A 234 5.89 -5.08 -9.31
CA GLY A 234 6.60 -5.17 -8.04
C GLY A 234 5.72 -5.45 -6.83
N TYR A 235 4.39 -5.23 -6.96
CA TYR A 235 3.44 -5.33 -5.86
C TYR A 235 2.17 -6.11 -6.19
N GLY A 236 1.96 -6.48 -7.47
CA GLY A 236 0.81 -7.24 -7.94
C GLY A 236 1.24 -8.53 -8.65
N TYR A 237 0.34 -9.47 -8.75
CA TYR A 237 0.61 -10.78 -9.35
C TYR A 237 0.60 -10.71 -10.87
N GLY A 238 1.61 -11.35 -11.53
CA GLY A 238 1.83 -11.27 -12.95
C GLY A 238 0.86 -12.09 -13.80
N GLU A 239 0.55 -13.33 -13.39
CA GLU A 239 -0.37 -14.18 -14.14
C GLU A 239 -1.81 -13.71 -14.01
N LYS A 240 -2.40 -13.31 -15.14
CA LYS A 240 -3.75 -12.74 -15.24
C LYS A 240 -4.57 -13.52 -16.26
N ASP A 241 -5.89 -13.49 -16.09
CA ASP A 241 -6.82 -14.00 -17.10
C ASP A 241 -7.01 -13.01 -18.28
N GLU A 242 -7.87 -13.38 -19.21
CA GLU A 242 -8.20 -12.55 -20.40
C GLU A 242 -8.80 -11.17 -20.04
N GLN A 243 -9.34 -11.04 -18.85
CA GLN A 243 -9.92 -9.79 -18.34
C GLN A 243 -8.90 -8.96 -17.50
N GLY A 244 -7.65 -9.41 -17.42
CA GLY A 244 -6.59 -8.78 -16.65
C GLY A 244 -6.67 -9.00 -15.13
N VAL A 245 -7.46 -9.96 -14.68
CA VAL A 245 -7.62 -10.27 -13.25
C VAL A 245 -6.59 -11.30 -12.81
N PRO A 246 -5.86 -11.09 -11.70
CA PRO A 246 -4.86 -12.02 -11.23
C PRO A 246 -5.43 -13.41 -10.92
N LEU A 247 -4.88 -14.44 -11.56
CA LEU A 247 -5.31 -15.84 -11.36
C LEU A 247 -5.14 -16.30 -9.91
N LEU A 248 -4.09 -15.81 -9.25
CA LEU A 248 -3.82 -16.15 -7.85
C LEU A 248 -4.90 -15.63 -6.92
N GLN A 249 -5.36 -14.38 -7.10
CA GLN A 249 -6.45 -13.81 -6.30
C GLN A 249 -7.77 -14.55 -6.50
N LYS A 250 -8.12 -14.91 -7.74
CA LYS A 250 -9.26 -15.79 -8.02
C LYS A 250 -9.12 -17.16 -7.35
N GLY A 251 -7.90 -17.66 -7.28
CA GLY A 251 -7.58 -18.91 -6.57
C GLY A 251 -7.80 -18.80 -5.07
N PHE A 252 -7.36 -17.70 -4.46
CA PHE A 252 -7.59 -17.42 -3.04
C PHE A 252 -9.08 -17.34 -2.71
N SER A 253 -9.88 -16.69 -3.56
CA SER A 253 -11.33 -16.64 -3.41
C SER A 253 -11.96 -18.05 -3.40
N ARG A 254 -11.59 -18.91 -4.37
CA ARG A 254 -12.09 -20.30 -4.40
C ARG A 254 -11.65 -21.12 -3.18
N LEU A 255 -10.41 -20.93 -2.76
CA LEU A 255 -9.87 -21.61 -1.58
C LEU A 255 -10.58 -21.15 -0.30
N ALA A 256 -10.81 -19.86 -0.15
CA ALA A 256 -11.56 -19.30 0.98
C ALA A 256 -13.00 -19.86 1.04
N ALA A 257 -13.69 -19.88 -0.09
CA ALA A 257 -15.03 -20.45 -0.19
C ALA A 257 -15.06 -21.95 0.16
N ARG A 258 -14.04 -22.73 -0.24
CA ARG A 258 -13.93 -24.17 0.08
C ARG A 258 -13.85 -24.43 1.58
N TYR A 259 -13.20 -23.56 2.34
CA TYR A 259 -13.03 -23.70 3.79
C TYR A 259 -14.01 -22.86 4.61
N ASP A 260 -14.97 -22.22 3.97
CA ASP A 260 -15.95 -21.32 4.61
C ASP A 260 -15.27 -20.27 5.51
N ILE A 261 -14.31 -19.55 4.93
CA ILE A 261 -13.53 -18.49 5.58
C ILE A 261 -13.49 -17.23 4.70
N PRO A 262 -13.30 -16.04 5.27
CA PRO A 262 -13.23 -14.81 4.50
C PRO A 262 -11.94 -14.69 3.68
N TYR A 263 -12.05 -14.11 2.47
CA TYR A 263 -10.92 -13.62 1.70
C TYR A 263 -10.85 -12.10 1.82
N ILE A 264 -9.80 -11.61 2.47
CA ILE A 264 -9.58 -10.20 2.83
C ILE A 264 -8.51 -9.62 1.92
N VAL A 265 -8.77 -8.45 1.32
CA VAL A 265 -7.79 -7.76 0.46
C VAL A 265 -7.42 -6.42 1.06
N ASP A 266 -6.13 -6.29 1.42
CA ASP A 266 -5.53 -5.01 1.78
C ASP A 266 -5.17 -4.25 0.51
N ASN A 267 -5.94 -3.24 0.19
CA ASN A 267 -5.74 -2.35 -0.95
C ASN A 267 -5.52 -0.89 -0.48
N ALA A 268 -4.77 -0.72 0.60
CA ALA A 268 -4.54 0.57 1.24
C ALA A 268 -3.97 1.66 0.31
N TRP A 269 -3.27 1.26 -0.76
CA TRP A 269 -2.81 2.20 -1.81
C TRP A 269 -3.78 2.32 -2.97
N GLY A 270 -4.84 1.50 -2.98
CA GLY A 270 -5.80 1.49 -4.06
C GLY A 270 -6.76 2.67 -4.05
N THR A 271 -7.34 2.92 -5.20
CA THR A 271 -8.35 3.94 -5.41
C THR A 271 -9.69 3.26 -5.67
N PRO A 272 -10.70 3.50 -4.84
CA PRO A 272 -12.02 2.94 -5.05
C PRO A 272 -12.54 3.23 -6.46
N PHE A 273 -13.24 2.27 -7.06
CA PHE A 273 -13.86 2.33 -8.39
C PHE A 273 -12.91 2.32 -9.60
N LEU A 274 -11.62 2.67 -9.42
CA LEU A 274 -10.66 2.77 -10.54
C LEU A 274 -9.72 1.58 -10.68
N GLY A 275 -9.43 0.89 -9.59
CA GLY A 275 -8.40 -0.15 -9.57
C GLY A 275 -8.97 -1.56 -9.46
N THR A 276 -8.45 -2.28 -8.48
CA THR A 276 -8.84 -3.66 -8.20
C THR A 276 -10.30 -3.77 -7.84
N ASP A 277 -11.05 -4.48 -8.68
CA ASP A 277 -12.49 -4.69 -8.51
C ASP A 277 -12.75 -5.94 -7.66
N ILE A 278 -13.35 -5.75 -6.49
CA ILE A 278 -13.71 -6.81 -5.54
C ILE A 278 -14.52 -7.94 -6.19
N ARG A 279 -15.44 -7.59 -7.12
CA ARG A 279 -16.28 -8.57 -7.83
C ARG A 279 -15.46 -9.50 -8.72
N LYS A 280 -14.46 -8.93 -9.41
CA LYS A 280 -13.62 -9.67 -10.36
C LYS A 280 -12.66 -10.62 -9.66
N ILE A 281 -12.05 -10.18 -8.55
CA ILE A 281 -11.15 -11.03 -7.77
C ILE A 281 -11.88 -12.00 -6.85
N GLY A 282 -13.18 -11.74 -6.59
CA GLY A 282 -14.03 -12.57 -5.74
C GLY A 282 -13.71 -12.47 -4.24
N ALA A 283 -13.12 -11.36 -3.80
CA ALA A 283 -12.87 -11.14 -2.38
C ALA A 283 -14.19 -10.91 -1.62
N ASP A 284 -14.18 -11.21 -0.33
CA ASP A 284 -15.31 -10.95 0.55
C ASP A 284 -15.28 -9.53 1.09
N VAL A 285 -14.08 -8.99 1.28
CA VAL A 285 -13.86 -7.62 1.74
C VAL A 285 -12.57 -7.03 1.17
N ILE A 286 -12.58 -5.75 0.83
CA ILE A 286 -11.44 -4.97 0.38
C ILE A 286 -11.37 -3.65 1.16
N LEU A 287 -10.15 -3.19 1.44
CA LEU A 287 -9.90 -2.03 2.28
C LEU A 287 -9.07 -0.98 1.55
N TYR A 288 -9.38 0.30 1.80
CA TYR A 288 -8.72 1.44 1.18
C TYR A 288 -8.30 2.48 2.23
N SER A 289 -7.17 3.16 2.01
CA SER A 289 -6.78 4.39 2.72
C SER A 289 -7.21 5.58 1.88
N MET A 290 -8.26 6.26 2.29
CA MET A 290 -8.89 7.31 1.50
C MET A 290 -8.04 8.59 1.42
N ASP A 291 -7.13 8.77 2.37
CA ASP A 291 -6.20 9.90 2.44
C ASP A 291 -4.94 9.74 1.56
N LYS A 292 -4.92 8.76 0.70
CA LYS A 292 -3.89 8.56 -0.33
C LYS A 292 -4.43 9.02 -1.68
N ALA A 293 -4.30 8.20 -2.69
CA ALA A 293 -4.71 8.51 -4.06
C ALA A 293 -6.22 8.76 -4.24
N ALA A 294 -7.07 8.40 -3.29
CA ALA A 294 -8.50 8.70 -3.36
C ALA A 294 -8.87 10.16 -3.11
N GLY A 295 -7.92 10.99 -2.64
CA GLY A 295 -8.11 12.43 -2.48
C GLY A 295 -9.16 12.82 -1.44
N ALA A 296 -9.35 12.02 -0.41
CA ALA A 296 -10.23 12.27 0.72
C ALA A 296 -9.46 12.68 1.97
N PRO A 297 -10.10 13.22 3.00
CA PRO A 297 -9.48 13.40 4.31
C PRO A 297 -9.09 12.05 4.91
N THR A 298 -8.25 12.07 5.96
CA THR A 298 -7.79 10.85 6.62
C THR A 298 -8.96 10.01 7.11
N CYS A 299 -9.17 8.88 6.44
CA CYS A 299 -10.13 7.85 6.80
C CYS A 299 -9.82 6.55 6.05
N GLY A 300 -10.39 5.45 6.52
CA GLY A 300 -10.37 4.15 5.86
C GLY A 300 -11.75 3.80 5.30
N LEU A 301 -11.80 3.14 4.16
CA LEU A 301 -13.03 2.61 3.57
C LEU A 301 -12.97 1.09 3.53
N ILE A 302 -14.00 0.46 4.04
CA ILE A 302 -14.22 -0.99 3.97
C ILE A 302 -15.35 -1.20 2.97
N ILE A 303 -15.14 -2.04 1.95
CA ILE A 303 -16.17 -2.48 1.01
C ILE A 303 -16.20 -4.00 1.07
N GLY A 304 -17.38 -4.59 1.18
CA GLY A 304 -17.52 -6.04 1.22
C GLY A 304 -18.93 -6.50 0.85
N LYS A 305 -19.07 -7.82 0.74
CA LYS A 305 -20.40 -8.44 0.60
C LYS A 305 -21.28 -8.11 1.81
N GLU A 306 -22.54 -7.95 1.62
CA GLU A 306 -23.45 -7.49 2.68
C GLU A 306 -23.39 -8.36 3.93
N GLU A 307 -23.38 -9.70 3.77
CA GLU A 307 -23.30 -10.64 4.88
C GLU A 307 -22.02 -10.49 5.72
N VAL A 308 -20.89 -10.15 5.08
CA VAL A 308 -19.61 -9.89 5.72
C VAL A 308 -19.60 -8.52 6.41
N MET A 309 -20.25 -7.54 5.81
CA MET A 309 -20.32 -6.18 6.34
C MET A 309 -21.25 -6.04 7.56
N VAL A 310 -22.26 -6.89 7.69
CA VAL A 310 -23.19 -6.84 8.85
C VAL A 310 -22.48 -6.94 10.19
N PRO A 311 -21.62 -7.94 10.48
CA PRO A 311 -20.90 -8.00 11.74
C PRO A 311 -19.89 -6.86 11.91
N ILE A 312 -19.24 -6.42 10.84
CA ILE A 312 -18.30 -5.28 10.87
C ILE A 312 -19.03 -4.01 11.31
N ARG A 313 -20.15 -3.67 10.66
CA ARG A 313 -20.94 -2.48 11.01
C ARG A 313 -21.50 -2.52 12.44
N ARG A 314 -21.88 -3.71 12.92
CA ARG A 314 -22.33 -3.88 14.31
C ARG A 314 -21.22 -3.64 15.34
N ALA A 315 -19.98 -3.87 14.97
CA ALA A 315 -18.83 -3.61 15.82
C ALA A 315 -18.45 -2.12 15.86
N LEU A 316 -18.77 -1.36 14.81
CA LEU A 316 -18.53 0.08 14.70
C LEU A 316 -19.66 0.88 15.37
N GLY A 317 -19.31 2.04 15.90
CA GLY A 317 -20.23 2.87 16.64
C GLY A 317 -21.33 3.50 15.80
N ILE A 318 -20.98 4.23 14.77
CA ILE A 318 -21.86 4.90 13.82
C ILE A 318 -22.90 3.93 13.23
N HIS A 319 -22.43 2.76 12.86
CA HIS A 319 -23.22 1.77 12.14
C HIS A 319 -24.15 0.96 13.06
N GLY A 320 -23.97 1.05 14.37
CA GLY A 320 -24.83 0.44 15.36
C GLY A 320 -26.07 1.25 15.71
N ALA A 321 -26.16 2.50 15.28
CA ALA A 321 -27.25 3.39 15.61
C ALA A 321 -28.46 3.18 14.68
N ARG A 322 -29.58 2.75 15.25
CA ARG A 322 -30.79 2.38 14.52
C ARG A 322 -31.41 3.52 13.72
N TYR A 323 -31.20 4.77 14.11
CA TYR A 323 -31.83 5.94 13.52
C TYR A 323 -30.83 7.05 13.17
N GLY A 324 -29.60 6.68 12.88
CA GLY A 324 -28.58 7.67 12.53
C GLY A 324 -28.15 8.58 13.67
N THR A 325 -28.59 8.30 14.87
CA THR A 325 -28.04 8.94 16.07
C THR A 325 -26.79 8.21 16.49
N LEU A 326 -25.85 8.96 17.00
CA LEU A 326 -24.59 8.45 17.50
C LEU A 326 -24.72 7.05 18.09
N SER A 327 -23.93 6.20 17.60
CA SER A 327 -23.47 5.00 18.21
C SER A 327 -23.16 5.09 19.64
N SER A 328 -23.01 6.20 19.98
CA SER A 328 -22.33 6.76 21.08
C SER A 328 -22.72 6.26 22.45
N HIS A 329 -23.48 5.36 22.59
CA HIS A 329 -23.71 4.85 23.92
C HIS A 329 -22.54 3.99 24.45
N GLY A 330 -21.36 4.10 23.79
CA GLY A 330 -20.14 3.40 24.23
C GLY A 330 -20.27 1.89 24.25
N LYS A 331 -21.22 1.37 23.48
CA LYS A 331 -21.59 -0.06 23.51
C LYS A 331 -21.01 -0.86 22.35
N ALA A 332 -20.57 -0.19 21.28
CA ALA A 332 -19.88 -0.84 20.18
C ALA A 332 -18.40 -1.05 20.53
N ALA A 333 -17.85 -2.19 20.12
CA ALA A 333 -16.47 -2.55 20.48
C ALA A 333 -15.44 -1.55 19.93
N TYR A 334 -15.73 -0.95 18.81
CA TYR A 334 -14.79 -0.09 18.06
C TYR A 334 -15.30 1.35 17.89
N VAL A 335 -16.13 1.84 18.80
CA VAL A 335 -16.66 3.21 18.76
C VAL A 335 -15.57 4.28 18.70
N GLY A 336 -14.40 4.02 19.25
CA GLY A 336 -13.25 4.93 19.17
C GLY A 336 -12.63 5.07 17.79
N PHE A 337 -13.08 4.28 16.82
CA PHE A 337 -12.62 4.33 15.44
C PHE A 337 -13.61 5.00 14.49
N ASP A 338 -14.73 5.47 15.00
CA ASP A 338 -15.71 6.22 14.19
C ASP A 338 -15.09 7.53 13.69
N PRO A 339 -15.26 7.90 12.43
CA PRO A 339 -14.78 9.18 11.90
C PRO A 339 -15.71 10.32 12.27
N GLY A 340 -15.19 11.55 12.27
CA GLY A 340 -16.01 12.75 12.38
C GLY A 340 -16.88 12.99 11.15
N LYS A 341 -17.95 13.77 11.30
CA LYS A 341 -18.87 14.12 10.21
C LYS A 341 -18.17 14.83 9.04
N GLU A 342 -17.12 15.60 9.32
CA GLU A 342 -16.32 16.30 8.31
C GLU A 342 -15.60 15.30 7.42
N ALA A 343 -14.98 14.27 8.00
CA ALA A 343 -14.31 13.21 7.27
C ALA A 343 -15.32 12.38 6.43
N LEU A 344 -16.50 12.07 6.97
CA LEU A 344 -17.57 11.41 6.23
C LEU A 344 -18.02 12.25 5.02
N ALA A 345 -18.23 13.55 5.20
CA ALA A 345 -18.65 14.43 4.13
C ALA A 345 -17.58 14.58 3.03
N GLY A 346 -16.33 14.73 3.42
CA GLY A 346 -15.21 14.79 2.49
C GLY A 346 -15.03 13.49 1.72
N ALA A 347 -15.09 12.34 2.39
CA ALA A 347 -15.00 11.03 1.76
C ALA A 347 -16.17 10.78 0.78
N LEU A 348 -17.38 11.16 1.15
CA LEU A 348 -18.56 11.08 0.25
C LEU A 348 -18.36 11.91 -1.03
N ALA A 349 -17.83 13.13 -0.89
CA ALA A 349 -17.54 13.98 -2.04
C ALA A 349 -16.45 13.35 -2.93
N ALA A 350 -15.37 12.86 -2.35
CA ALA A 350 -14.29 12.18 -3.08
C ALA A 350 -14.79 10.92 -3.81
N LEU A 351 -15.59 10.08 -3.16
CA LEU A 351 -16.17 8.89 -3.80
C LEU A 351 -17.09 9.24 -4.98
N ARG A 352 -17.89 10.30 -4.88
CA ARG A 352 -18.71 10.78 -6.01
C ARG A 352 -17.82 11.24 -7.16
N ILE A 353 -16.77 12.01 -6.90
CA ILE A 353 -15.86 12.44 -7.95
C ILE A 353 -15.22 11.24 -8.65
N LEU A 354 -14.72 10.28 -7.90
CA LEU A 354 -14.08 9.07 -8.45
C LEU A 354 -15.05 8.23 -9.28
N LYS A 355 -16.33 8.18 -8.89
CA LYS A 355 -17.36 7.45 -9.61
C LYS A 355 -17.85 8.18 -10.87
N GLU A 356 -18.11 9.48 -10.77
CA GLU A 356 -18.78 10.28 -11.79
C GLU A 356 -17.80 10.91 -12.78
N ARG A 357 -16.56 11.20 -12.34
CA ARG A 357 -15.52 11.91 -13.11
C ARG A 357 -14.14 11.26 -12.95
N PRO A 358 -14.04 9.95 -13.20
CA PRO A 358 -12.76 9.21 -13.03
C PRO A 358 -11.62 9.76 -13.90
N GLU A 359 -11.97 10.42 -15.02
CA GLU A 359 -11.00 11.03 -15.95
C GLU A 359 -10.11 12.09 -15.29
N ILE A 360 -10.55 12.74 -14.21
CA ILE A 360 -9.72 13.71 -13.48
C ILE A 360 -8.46 13.03 -12.93
N ALA A 361 -8.66 11.93 -12.19
CA ALA A 361 -7.55 11.16 -11.61
C ALA A 361 -6.70 10.48 -12.72
N LEU A 362 -7.37 9.90 -13.73
CA LEU A 362 -6.69 9.20 -14.82
C LEU A 362 -5.83 10.14 -15.67
N THR A 363 -6.31 11.35 -15.98
CA THR A 363 -5.54 12.35 -16.73
C THR A 363 -4.32 12.82 -15.94
N ALA A 364 -4.48 13.10 -14.65
CA ALA A 364 -3.35 13.48 -13.79
C ALA A 364 -2.29 12.37 -13.68
N LEU A 365 -2.71 11.11 -13.65
CA LEU A 365 -1.81 9.96 -13.68
C LEU A 365 -1.08 9.83 -15.03
N ASP A 366 -1.79 10.00 -16.14
CA ASP A 366 -1.20 9.94 -17.48
C ASP A 366 -0.15 11.03 -17.68
N ASP A 367 -0.41 12.23 -17.19
CA ASP A 367 0.56 13.33 -17.23
C ASP A 367 1.79 13.05 -16.34
N LEU A 368 1.59 12.52 -15.13
CA LEU A 368 2.69 12.11 -14.26
C LEU A 368 3.56 11.04 -14.95
N TYR A 369 2.93 10.05 -15.57
CA TYR A 369 3.63 8.97 -16.26
C TYR A 369 4.44 9.52 -17.45
N ARG A 370 3.84 10.38 -18.28
CA ARG A 370 4.51 11.05 -19.39
C ARG A 370 5.72 11.85 -18.91
N ILE A 371 5.56 12.70 -17.90
CA ILE A 371 6.65 13.50 -17.34
C ILE A 371 7.76 12.60 -16.80
N THR A 372 7.38 11.50 -16.14
CA THR A 372 8.35 10.54 -15.59
C THR A 372 9.21 9.93 -16.68
N LEU A 373 8.60 9.50 -17.80
CA LEU A 373 9.33 8.96 -18.94
C LEU A 373 10.25 10.00 -19.59
N GLU A 374 9.76 11.22 -19.78
CA GLU A 374 10.55 12.32 -20.37
C GLU A 374 11.78 12.67 -19.52
N GLU A 375 11.65 12.73 -18.21
CA GLU A 375 12.78 13.01 -17.30
C GLU A 375 13.71 11.80 -17.16
N PHE A 376 13.17 10.57 -17.19
CA PHE A 376 13.97 9.35 -17.19
C PHE A 376 14.88 9.26 -18.43
N GLU A 377 14.37 9.66 -19.61
CA GLU A 377 15.17 9.67 -20.85
C GLU A 377 16.37 10.63 -20.79
N ARG A 378 16.37 11.60 -19.91
CA ARG A 378 17.51 12.52 -19.69
C ARG A 378 18.64 11.92 -18.87
N LEU A 379 18.40 10.78 -18.20
CA LEU A 379 19.45 10.09 -17.45
C LEU A 379 20.56 9.58 -18.39
N PRO A 380 21.81 9.53 -17.91
CA PRO A 380 22.89 8.85 -18.63
C PRO A 380 22.50 7.41 -19.00
N THR A 381 22.85 6.97 -20.20
CA THR A 381 22.49 5.63 -20.72
C THR A 381 22.92 4.50 -19.76
N ALA A 382 24.08 4.64 -19.10
CA ALA A 382 24.57 3.67 -18.14
C ALA A 382 23.62 3.47 -16.94
N LEU A 383 22.92 4.53 -16.53
CA LEU A 383 21.99 4.52 -15.40
C LEU A 383 20.58 4.05 -15.78
N LYS A 384 20.23 4.04 -17.07
CA LYS A 384 18.89 3.59 -17.53
C LYS A 384 18.74 2.06 -17.58
N ARG A 385 19.85 1.32 -17.52
CA ARG A 385 19.81 -0.14 -17.62
C ARG A 385 19.22 -0.75 -16.34
N GLY A 386 18.31 -1.73 -16.53
CA GLY A 386 17.74 -2.50 -15.43
C GLY A 386 16.58 -1.80 -14.72
N TRP A 387 16.05 -0.73 -15.27
CA TRP A 387 14.82 -0.10 -14.82
C TRP A 387 13.61 -0.58 -15.62
N ARG A 388 12.49 -0.68 -14.94
CA ARG A 388 11.17 -0.90 -15.51
C ARG A 388 10.24 0.15 -14.92
N ILE A 389 9.49 0.85 -15.75
CA ILE A 389 8.59 1.93 -15.33
C ILE A 389 7.17 1.54 -15.70
N TYR A 390 6.29 1.49 -14.71
CA TYR A 390 4.91 1.06 -14.86
C TYR A 390 3.93 2.10 -14.34
N LYS A 391 2.80 2.22 -15.02
CA LYS A 391 1.66 3.02 -14.58
C LYS A 391 0.68 2.14 -13.82
N SER A 392 0.38 2.50 -12.56
CA SER A 392 -0.61 1.84 -11.72
C SER A 392 -1.91 2.63 -11.71
N ILE A 393 -2.96 2.09 -12.30
CA ILE A 393 -4.30 2.69 -12.20
C ILE A 393 -4.86 2.48 -10.78
N ASN A 394 -4.65 1.33 -10.18
CA ASN A 394 -5.12 1.03 -8.83
C ASN A 394 -4.54 2.00 -7.80
N CYS A 395 -3.24 2.24 -7.84
CA CYS A 395 -2.56 3.10 -6.86
C CYS A 395 -2.45 4.57 -7.28
N GLN A 396 -2.97 4.96 -8.46
CA GLN A 396 -2.80 6.29 -9.05
C GLN A 396 -1.35 6.79 -8.98
N SER A 397 -0.42 5.91 -9.36
CA SER A 397 1.01 6.14 -9.19
C SER A 397 1.82 5.55 -10.34
N VAL A 398 3.10 5.92 -10.39
CA VAL A 398 4.08 5.33 -11.29
C VAL A 398 5.08 4.53 -10.45
N GLU A 399 5.23 3.25 -10.75
CA GLU A 399 6.27 2.41 -10.17
C GLU A 399 7.56 2.53 -10.96
N LEU A 400 8.63 2.88 -10.28
CA LEU A 400 9.99 2.85 -10.78
C LEU A 400 10.67 1.60 -10.19
N ASN A 401 10.68 0.51 -10.93
CA ASN A 401 11.27 -0.75 -10.50
C ASN A 401 12.73 -0.83 -10.96
N TYR A 402 13.65 -0.95 -10.00
CA TYR A 402 15.09 -1.07 -10.25
C TYR A 402 15.68 -2.42 -9.81
N SER A 403 14.84 -3.41 -9.52
CA SER A 403 15.25 -4.74 -9.06
C SER A 403 16.26 -5.40 -9.99
N ASP A 404 16.09 -5.24 -11.31
CA ASP A 404 16.97 -5.85 -12.30
C ASP A 404 18.41 -5.32 -12.27
N THR A 405 18.65 -4.17 -11.63
CA THR A 405 20.02 -3.66 -11.41
C THR A 405 20.83 -4.56 -10.49
N TRP A 406 20.18 -5.38 -9.67
CA TRP A 406 20.77 -6.30 -8.68
C TRP A 406 20.88 -7.75 -9.16
N LYS A 407 20.47 -8.05 -10.39
CA LYS A 407 20.52 -9.39 -10.95
C LYS A 407 21.97 -9.86 -11.19
N ASP A 408 22.15 -11.15 -11.28
CA ASP A 408 23.42 -11.82 -11.64
C ASP A 408 24.59 -11.53 -10.66
N GLY A 409 24.28 -11.34 -9.39
CA GLY A 409 25.29 -11.10 -8.36
C GLY A 409 25.95 -9.73 -8.40
N ARG A 410 25.41 -8.80 -9.19
CA ARG A 410 25.94 -7.43 -9.30
C ARG A 410 25.50 -6.57 -8.12
N MET A 411 26.29 -5.57 -7.80
CA MET A 411 25.84 -4.46 -6.96
C MET A 411 25.02 -3.53 -7.81
N GLY A 412 23.74 -3.38 -7.47
CA GLY A 412 22.79 -2.51 -8.13
C GLY A 412 22.70 -1.13 -7.49
N ILE A 413 21.62 -0.42 -7.80
CA ILE A 413 21.35 0.90 -7.22
C ILE A 413 21.01 0.73 -5.74
N ALA A 414 21.81 1.34 -4.88
CA ALA A 414 21.76 1.18 -3.43
C ALA A 414 21.05 2.37 -2.77
N ILE A 415 19.75 2.31 -2.65
CA ILE A 415 18.91 3.40 -2.10
C ILE A 415 19.00 3.47 -0.58
N PHE A 416 19.13 2.33 0.09
CA PHE A 416 19.20 2.23 1.54
C PHE A 416 20.62 2.23 2.04
N SER A 417 20.91 2.95 3.12
CA SER A 417 22.09 2.74 3.97
C SER A 417 21.82 1.68 5.05
N ILE A 418 22.84 1.27 5.78
CA ILE A 418 22.70 0.32 6.89
C ILE A 418 21.76 0.87 7.97
N GLU A 419 21.91 2.13 8.33
CA GLU A 419 21.08 2.76 9.37
C GLU A 419 19.65 2.94 8.91
N ASP A 420 19.45 3.31 7.65
CA ASP A 420 18.13 3.52 7.06
C ASP A 420 17.27 2.27 7.16
N MET A 421 17.84 1.11 6.99
CA MET A 421 17.12 -0.16 7.10
C MET A 421 16.55 -0.42 8.49
N TYR A 422 17.24 0.05 9.53
CA TYR A 422 16.81 -0.12 10.92
C TYR A 422 15.94 1.03 11.42
N ALA A 423 16.16 2.23 10.90
CA ALA A 423 15.46 3.44 11.31
C ALA A 423 14.15 3.70 10.55
N GLY A 424 13.84 2.89 9.52
CA GLY A 424 12.67 3.09 8.66
C GLY A 424 12.80 4.26 7.69
N SER A 425 13.98 4.85 7.56
CA SER A 425 14.34 5.87 6.59
C SER A 425 15.48 5.40 5.70
N HIS A 426 15.78 6.10 4.62
CA HIS A 426 16.86 5.73 3.72
C HIS A 426 17.43 6.95 2.98
N LEU A 427 18.58 6.76 2.35
CA LEU A 427 19.32 7.84 1.70
C LEU A 427 18.49 8.60 0.66
N LEU A 428 17.66 7.92 -0.12
CA LEU A 428 16.80 8.57 -1.11
C LEU A 428 15.80 9.51 -0.43
N GLN A 429 15.06 9.04 0.57
CA GLN A 429 14.06 9.86 1.29
C GLN A 429 14.73 11.03 2.01
N ASN A 430 15.83 10.78 2.70
CA ASN A 430 16.59 11.82 3.37
C ASN A 430 17.16 12.83 2.37
N GLY A 431 17.67 12.36 1.22
CA GLY A 431 18.14 13.22 0.14
C GLY A 431 17.03 14.09 -0.46
N MET A 432 15.83 13.53 -0.69
CA MET A 432 14.66 14.30 -1.12
C MET A 432 14.32 15.42 -0.12
N SER A 433 14.32 15.11 1.17
CA SER A 433 14.11 16.11 2.22
C SER A 433 15.19 17.20 2.21
N GLN A 434 16.45 16.85 1.96
CA GLN A 434 17.55 17.81 1.83
C GLN A 434 17.41 18.70 0.57
N MET A 435 16.78 18.21 -0.47
CA MET A 435 16.41 19.01 -1.65
C MET A 435 15.20 19.91 -1.39
N GLY A 436 14.52 19.76 -0.26
CA GLY A 436 13.28 20.47 0.07
C GLY A 436 12.03 19.82 -0.53
N MET A 437 12.11 18.58 -0.98
CA MET A 437 10.96 17.81 -1.46
C MET A 437 10.39 16.94 -0.34
N VAL A 438 9.07 16.82 -0.28
CA VAL A 438 8.42 15.82 0.58
C VAL A 438 8.72 14.42 0.01
N PRO A 439 9.29 13.51 0.82
CA PRO A 439 9.75 12.22 0.33
C PRO A 439 8.63 11.32 -0.18
N THR A 440 8.91 10.56 -1.23
CA THR A 440 8.02 9.52 -1.73
C THR A 440 8.29 8.18 -1.04
N ILE A 441 7.45 7.17 -1.34
CA ILE A 441 7.65 5.81 -0.86
C ILE A 441 8.70 5.12 -1.73
N ALA A 442 9.71 4.56 -1.08
CA ALA A 442 10.70 3.72 -1.71
C ALA A 442 10.97 2.48 -0.85
N TYR A 443 11.07 1.34 -1.52
CA TYR A 443 11.35 0.04 -0.92
C TYR A 443 12.45 -0.67 -1.71
N ASP A 444 12.91 -1.80 -1.21
CA ASP A 444 13.87 -2.62 -1.94
C ASP A 444 13.35 -2.95 -3.35
N GLY A 445 14.06 -2.45 -4.35
CA GLY A 445 13.76 -2.67 -5.75
C GLY A 445 12.69 -1.79 -6.38
N ASN A 446 11.95 -0.97 -5.61
CA ASN A 446 10.85 -0.14 -6.13
C ASN A 446 10.79 1.23 -5.49
N ILE A 447 10.40 2.23 -6.30
CA ILE A 447 9.98 3.56 -5.84
C ILE A 447 8.57 3.78 -6.39
N MET A 448 7.63 4.19 -5.54
CA MET A 448 6.28 4.56 -5.94
C MET A 448 6.16 6.07 -5.91
N ILE A 449 5.89 6.68 -7.04
CA ILE A 449 5.66 8.12 -7.14
C ILE A 449 4.21 8.38 -7.55
N SER A 450 3.62 9.41 -6.97
CA SER A 450 2.22 9.79 -7.21
C SER A 450 2.05 11.29 -7.04
N ASN A 451 1.00 11.81 -7.62
CA ASN A 451 0.62 13.19 -7.41
C ASN A 451 0.35 13.44 -5.93
N GLY A 452 0.92 14.51 -5.40
CA GLY A 452 0.85 14.79 -3.98
C GLY A 452 1.02 16.28 -3.68
N VAL A 453 1.76 16.58 -2.63
CA VAL A 453 1.97 17.96 -2.18
C VAL A 453 2.54 18.82 -3.29
N GLY A 454 1.81 19.88 -3.67
CA GLY A 454 2.23 20.93 -4.58
C GLY A 454 2.22 20.61 -6.07
N ASN A 455 1.78 19.42 -6.48
CA ASN A 455 1.70 19.08 -7.91
C ASN A 455 0.29 18.77 -8.43
N ILE A 456 -0.73 18.99 -7.62
CA ILE A 456 -2.15 18.98 -8.02
C ILE A 456 -2.82 20.27 -7.57
N ASP A 457 -3.70 20.83 -8.39
CA ASP A 457 -4.53 21.98 -8.05
C ASP A 457 -5.88 21.58 -7.39
N GLU A 458 -6.68 22.58 -7.01
CA GLU A 458 -7.98 22.38 -6.37
C GLU A 458 -9.03 21.69 -7.28
N GLU A 459 -8.81 21.66 -8.58
CA GLU A 459 -9.62 20.96 -9.56
C GLU A 459 -9.12 19.55 -9.87
N GLY A 460 -8.05 19.09 -9.19
CA GLY A 460 -7.44 17.77 -9.39
C GLY A 460 -6.54 17.68 -10.63
N ARG A 461 -6.20 18.81 -11.27
CA ARG A 461 -5.34 18.85 -12.45
C ARG A 461 -3.87 18.88 -12.03
N LEU A 462 -3.05 18.16 -12.77
CA LEU A 462 -1.61 18.18 -12.53
C LEU A 462 -1.00 19.55 -12.86
N LEU A 463 -0.15 20.03 -11.99
CA LEU A 463 0.69 21.21 -12.17
C LEU A 463 2.02 20.78 -12.79
N GLU A 464 2.18 20.95 -14.10
CA GLU A 464 3.31 20.37 -14.86
C GLU A 464 4.67 20.84 -14.33
N HIS A 465 4.86 22.14 -14.09
CA HIS A 465 6.17 22.67 -13.70
C HIS A 465 6.68 22.12 -12.35
N PRO A 466 5.94 22.17 -11.24
CA PRO A 466 6.40 21.58 -9.98
C PRO A 466 6.53 20.06 -10.03
N THR A 467 5.65 19.37 -10.77
CA THR A 467 5.75 17.92 -10.98
C THR A 467 7.05 17.56 -11.69
N ARG A 468 7.36 18.27 -12.76
CA ARG A 468 8.59 18.05 -13.54
C ARG A 468 9.84 18.30 -12.70
N LEU A 469 9.84 19.34 -11.86
CA LEU A 469 10.93 19.62 -10.93
C LEU A 469 11.10 18.49 -9.91
N ALA A 470 10.01 17.99 -9.35
CA ALA A 470 10.05 16.91 -8.37
C ALA A 470 10.57 15.59 -8.98
N VAL A 471 10.10 15.23 -10.18
CA VAL A 471 10.58 14.04 -10.91
C VAL A 471 12.06 14.18 -11.30
N ARG A 472 12.44 15.33 -11.81
CA ARG A 472 13.84 15.64 -12.15
C ARG A 472 14.73 15.59 -10.91
N GLY A 473 14.27 16.13 -9.80
CA GLY A 473 14.98 16.10 -8.52
C GLY A 473 15.20 14.68 -8.03
N LEU A 474 14.20 13.82 -8.12
CA LEU A 474 14.31 12.39 -7.79
C LEU A 474 15.38 11.70 -8.65
N PHE A 475 15.34 11.86 -9.97
CA PHE A 475 16.33 11.24 -10.86
C PHE A 475 17.73 11.83 -10.67
N LYS A 476 17.84 13.13 -10.42
CA LYS A 476 19.13 13.76 -10.10
C LYS A 476 19.73 13.23 -8.81
N LEU A 477 18.89 12.99 -7.81
CA LEU A 477 19.33 12.38 -6.55
C LEU A 477 19.81 10.93 -6.74
N ILE A 478 19.12 10.16 -7.58
CA ILE A 478 19.53 8.80 -7.96
C ILE A 478 20.88 8.83 -8.70
N GLU A 479 21.08 9.79 -9.62
CA GLU A 479 22.36 9.97 -10.31
C GLU A 479 23.50 10.24 -9.32
N ILE A 480 23.29 11.14 -8.35
CA ILE A 480 24.26 11.43 -7.30
C ILE A 480 24.55 10.15 -6.47
N LEU A 481 23.51 9.42 -6.07
CA LEU A 481 23.65 8.18 -5.31
C LEU A 481 24.46 7.12 -6.09
N CYS A 482 24.19 6.96 -7.38
CA CYS A 482 24.93 6.03 -8.26
C CYS A 482 26.42 6.38 -8.30
N ARG A 483 26.75 7.67 -8.42
CA ARG A 483 28.15 8.13 -8.36
C ARG A 483 28.82 7.83 -7.02
N PHE A 484 28.15 8.04 -5.89
CA PHE A 484 28.68 7.69 -4.56
C PHE A 484 28.85 6.19 -4.37
N SER A 485 28.00 5.38 -4.99
CA SER A 485 28.08 3.91 -4.90
C SER A 485 28.98 3.27 -5.97
N GLY A 486 29.43 4.04 -6.96
CA GLY A 486 30.22 3.53 -8.11
C GLY A 486 29.36 2.70 -9.09
N TYR A 487 28.06 2.87 -9.09
CA TYR A 487 27.17 2.20 -10.04
C TYR A 487 27.14 2.94 -11.40
N GLY A 488 27.30 2.19 -12.48
CA GLY A 488 27.25 2.75 -13.84
C GLY A 488 28.58 3.28 -14.38
N GLU A 489 29.70 3.12 -13.63
CA GLU A 489 31.05 3.45 -14.04
C GLU A 489 31.82 2.24 -14.61
#